data_de3cfdd01d5ab871420921b27689297a
#
_entry.id   de3cfdd01d5ab871420921b27689297a
#
_cell.length_a   1.000
_cell.length_b   1.000
_cell.length_c   1.000
_cell.angle_alpha   90.00
_cell.angle_beta   90.00
_cell.angle_gamma   90.00
#
_symmetry.space_group_name_H-M   'P 1'
#
loop_
_entity.id
_entity.type
_entity.pdbx_description
1 polymer ?
#
loop_
_entity_poly.entity_id
_entity_poly.type
_entity_poly.pdbx_seq_one_letter_code
_entity_poly.pdbx_strand_id
1 'polypeptide(L)'
;MADAVQTPTITEAPIAAQPPIRDAAPAKGGRQAAVLFVYFSALLDIFALGVMIPVLPNLIKHFVGGGLSDAAATARAAHYSLYFAVTWGVMQFFCGPVMGMLSDRFGRRPVLLISIFGLGVDYLFMALAPTLSWLFVGRVINGVTSSSFSTANAYVADVTAPQDRAKAFGLMGSAFGVGFILGPAIGGTLGQIDLRLPFYVSAGLALVNWLYGFFVLPESLPKERRSVSLNWRSANPIAAFGLLLEFPTLVGLSLVMVLFQISHNVFPSIFILFVGHRWHWGPGIAGPMMMLTGVLSLLVQIFVVGRVVRTLGERGALLIGLGCAAAAFLVYGLAPNWIIFLAAAPLGALGGLIGPGAQSLMSRRVPGNQQGRLQGVNSAFMGICSIFGPIIYLSSLSFALHREAIVPPGLPMLIAAGFCAAALVAAWFLAKPVADAEPSPS
;
A
#
# COMPACT_ATOMS: atom_id res chain seq x y z
N MET A 1 -16.71 56.22 -49.13
CA MET A 1 -15.34 55.91 -48.72
C MET A 1 -15.45 55.12 -47.40
N ALA A 2 -15.38 53.84 -47.52
CA ALA A 2 -15.39 52.93 -46.39
C ALA A 2 -14.17 52.04 -46.56
N ASP A 3 -13.15 52.25 -45.71
CA ASP A 3 -11.93 51.47 -45.69
C ASP A 3 -12.21 50.09 -45.01
N ALA A 4 -12.03 49.04 -45.79
CA ALA A 4 -12.09 47.67 -45.31
C ALA A 4 -10.77 47.33 -44.62
N VAL A 5 -10.82 47.15 -43.30
CA VAL A 5 -9.72 46.60 -42.51
C VAL A 5 -9.58 45.10 -42.83
N GLN A 6 -8.53 44.73 -43.55
CA GLN A 6 -8.13 43.33 -43.77
C GLN A 6 -7.48 42.77 -42.51
N THR A 7 -8.13 41.81 -41.86
CA THR A 7 -7.54 40.97 -40.82
C THR A 7 -6.55 39.99 -41.46
N PRO A 8 -5.29 39.86 -40.97
CA PRO A 8 -4.35 38.87 -41.48
C PRO A 8 -4.78 37.48 -41.06
N THR A 9 -5.06 36.62 -42.01
CA THR A 9 -5.20 35.17 -41.85
C THR A 9 -3.84 34.55 -41.45
N ILE A 10 -3.72 34.12 -40.18
CA ILE A 10 -2.58 33.34 -39.74
C ILE A 10 -2.74 31.94 -40.36
N THR A 11 -1.94 31.66 -41.40
CA THR A 11 -1.81 30.32 -41.97
C THR A 11 -1.03 29.48 -40.99
N GLU A 12 -1.71 28.60 -40.24
CA GLU A 12 -1.04 27.55 -39.43
C GLU A 12 -0.25 26.68 -40.41
N ALA A 13 1.08 26.70 -40.26
CA ALA A 13 1.95 25.75 -40.92
C ALA A 13 1.60 24.31 -40.44
N PRO A 14 1.49 23.31 -41.35
CA PRO A 14 1.21 21.96 -40.96
C PRO A 14 2.31 21.47 -40.02
N ILE A 15 1.91 21.05 -38.80
CA ILE A 15 2.80 20.37 -37.85
C ILE A 15 3.37 19.17 -38.58
N ALA A 16 4.64 19.24 -38.95
CA ALA A 16 5.35 18.14 -39.56
C ALA A 16 5.21 16.91 -38.67
N ALA A 17 4.57 15.87 -39.22
CA ALA A 17 4.47 14.58 -38.55
C ALA A 17 5.87 14.10 -38.20
N GLN A 18 6.20 14.07 -36.90
CA GLN A 18 7.47 13.51 -36.46
C GLN A 18 7.56 12.09 -36.97
N PRO A 19 8.66 11.69 -37.64
CA PRO A 19 8.83 10.35 -38.12
C PRO A 19 8.69 9.38 -36.97
N PRO A 20 8.05 8.20 -37.15
CA PRO A 20 7.94 7.21 -36.11
C PRO A 20 9.34 6.86 -35.64
N ILE A 21 9.65 7.19 -34.39
CA ILE A 21 10.93 6.84 -33.75
C ILE A 21 11.01 5.33 -33.77
N ARG A 22 11.91 4.80 -34.63
CA ARG A 22 12.28 3.40 -34.61
C ARG A 22 12.90 3.11 -33.27
N ASP A 23 12.08 2.60 -32.36
CA ASP A 23 12.52 2.08 -31.07
C ASP A 23 13.58 1.01 -31.34
N ALA A 24 14.82 1.27 -30.94
CA ALA A 24 15.79 0.22 -30.67
C ALA A 24 15.32 -0.52 -29.42
N ALA A 25 14.19 -1.20 -29.56
CA ALA A 25 13.61 -1.98 -28.50
C ALA A 25 14.49 -3.23 -28.30
N PRO A 26 14.90 -3.56 -27.07
CA PRO A 26 15.60 -4.82 -26.82
C PRO A 26 14.78 -5.99 -27.38
N ALA A 27 15.46 -7.02 -27.92
CA ALA A 27 14.82 -8.19 -28.50
C ALA A 27 13.73 -8.74 -27.56
N LYS A 28 12.65 -9.31 -28.15
CA LYS A 28 11.46 -9.78 -27.38
C LYS A 28 11.81 -10.63 -26.14
N GLY A 29 12.87 -11.44 -26.20
CA GLY A 29 13.37 -12.23 -25.06
C GLY A 29 13.94 -11.39 -23.91
N GLY A 30 14.64 -10.29 -24.19
CA GLY A 30 15.20 -9.43 -23.17
C GLY A 30 14.13 -8.62 -22.39
N ARG A 31 13.03 -8.25 -23.06
CA ARG A 31 11.90 -7.56 -22.41
C ARG A 31 11.15 -8.46 -21.43
N GLN A 32 10.89 -9.71 -21.78
CA GLN A 32 10.24 -10.66 -20.89
C GLN A 32 11.11 -10.96 -19.66
N ALA A 33 12.41 -11.15 -19.84
CA ALA A 33 13.34 -11.37 -18.73
C ALA A 33 13.40 -10.16 -17.78
N ALA A 34 13.38 -8.93 -18.30
CA ALA A 34 13.37 -7.73 -17.49
C ALA A 34 12.08 -7.58 -16.69
N VAL A 35 10.90 -7.84 -17.28
CA VAL A 35 9.61 -7.81 -16.56
C VAL A 35 9.58 -8.89 -15.48
N LEU A 36 10.06 -10.08 -15.77
CA LEU A 36 10.12 -11.17 -14.80
C LEU A 36 11.07 -10.84 -13.63
N PHE A 37 12.24 -10.25 -13.93
CA PHE A 37 13.14 -9.76 -12.88
C PHE A 37 12.46 -8.74 -11.98
N VAL A 38 11.81 -7.71 -12.56
CA VAL A 38 11.13 -6.66 -11.78
C VAL A 38 9.98 -7.24 -10.96
N TYR A 39 9.26 -8.23 -11.51
CA TYR A 39 8.26 -8.99 -10.77
C TYR A 39 8.83 -9.69 -9.52
N PHE A 40 9.92 -10.46 -9.69
CA PHE A 40 10.57 -11.13 -8.56
C PHE A 40 11.16 -10.13 -7.56
N SER A 41 11.71 -9.01 -8.02
CA SER A 41 12.17 -7.94 -7.14
C SER A 41 11.03 -7.38 -6.30
N ALA A 42 9.89 -7.04 -6.92
CA ALA A 42 8.70 -6.56 -6.20
C ALA A 42 8.15 -7.63 -5.24
N LEU A 43 8.12 -8.90 -5.67
CA LEU A 43 7.70 -10.02 -4.81
C LEU A 43 8.59 -10.13 -3.56
N LEU A 44 9.92 -10.06 -3.74
CA LEU A 44 10.87 -10.13 -2.62
C LEU A 44 10.75 -8.92 -1.69
N ASP A 45 10.53 -7.72 -2.21
CA ASP A 45 10.31 -6.53 -1.40
C ASP A 45 9.06 -6.65 -0.52
N ILE A 46 7.93 -7.09 -1.11
CA ILE A 46 6.68 -7.28 -0.37
C ILE A 46 6.78 -8.45 0.60
N PHE A 47 7.44 -9.54 0.19
CA PHE A 47 7.71 -10.68 1.05
C PHE A 47 8.54 -10.27 2.28
N ALA A 48 9.62 -9.52 2.07
CA ALA A 48 10.47 -9.04 3.15
C ALA A 48 9.73 -8.09 4.10
N LEU A 49 8.86 -7.22 3.57
CA LEU A 49 7.94 -6.42 4.39
C LEU A 49 7.01 -7.32 5.21
N GLY A 50 6.41 -8.34 4.58
CA GLY A 50 5.53 -9.29 5.24
C GLY A 50 6.22 -10.07 6.36
N VAL A 51 7.46 -10.51 6.12
CA VAL A 51 8.31 -11.21 7.11
C VAL A 51 8.51 -10.37 8.37
N MET A 52 8.67 -9.07 8.24
CA MET A 52 8.92 -8.15 9.34
C MET A 52 7.69 -7.93 10.23
N ILE A 53 6.48 -7.94 9.66
CA ILE A 53 5.25 -7.56 10.36
C ILE A 53 5.05 -8.36 11.67
N PRO A 54 5.13 -9.70 11.72
CA PRO A 54 4.91 -10.46 12.95
C PRO A 54 6.05 -10.35 13.96
N VAL A 55 7.21 -9.84 13.59
CA VAL A 55 8.43 -9.92 14.39
C VAL A 55 8.84 -8.58 14.98
N LEU A 56 8.77 -7.49 14.23
CA LEU A 56 9.24 -6.18 14.68
C LEU A 56 8.57 -5.71 15.99
N PRO A 57 7.23 -5.81 16.18
CA PRO A 57 6.61 -5.40 17.44
C PRO A 57 7.10 -6.23 18.64
N ASN A 58 7.36 -7.52 18.42
CA ASN A 58 7.91 -8.40 19.47
C ASN A 58 9.38 -8.09 19.77
N LEU A 59 10.18 -7.76 18.76
CA LEU A 59 11.56 -7.30 18.94
C LEU A 59 11.60 -5.98 19.73
N ILE A 60 10.72 -5.03 19.41
CA ILE A 60 10.58 -3.78 20.20
C ILE A 60 10.18 -4.11 21.63
N LYS A 61 9.19 -5.00 21.85
CA LYS A 61 8.76 -5.42 23.18
C LYS A 61 9.91 -6.06 23.97
N HIS A 62 10.77 -6.85 23.32
CA HIS A 62 11.96 -7.43 23.95
C HIS A 62 12.93 -6.35 24.48
N PHE A 63 13.17 -5.27 23.71
CA PHE A 63 14.06 -4.18 24.13
C PHE A 63 13.50 -3.34 25.29
N VAL A 64 12.18 -3.12 25.34
CA VAL A 64 11.57 -2.15 26.26
C VAL A 64 10.84 -2.79 27.43
N GLY A 65 10.63 -4.11 27.41
CA GLY A 65 9.76 -4.83 28.35
C GLY A 65 10.44 -5.33 29.63
N GLY A 66 11.77 -5.21 29.76
CA GLY A 66 12.52 -5.77 30.90
C GLY A 66 11.97 -5.29 32.26
N GLY A 67 11.61 -6.24 33.13
CA GLY A 67 11.11 -5.96 34.50
C GLY A 67 9.67 -5.44 34.59
N LEU A 68 8.93 -5.38 33.46
CA LEU A 68 7.54 -4.91 33.43
C LEU A 68 6.56 -6.10 33.38
N SER A 69 5.29 -5.86 33.84
CA SER A 69 4.18 -6.77 33.56
C SER A 69 3.92 -6.87 32.06
N ASP A 70 3.26 -7.95 31.60
CA ASP A 70 2.99 -8.14 30.17
C ASP A 70 2.18 -6.98 29.56
N ALA A 71 1.16 -6.49 30.28
CA ALA A 71 0.38 -5.35 29.85
C ALA A 71 1.22 -4.07 29.72
N ALA A 72 2.06 -3.78 30.72
CA ALA A 72 2.94 -2.61 30.71
C ALA A 72 4.01 -2.71 29.62
N ALA A 73 4.61 -3.89 29.41
CA ALA A 73 5.58 -4.14 28.35
C ALA A 73 4.94 -3.98 26.96
N THR A 74 3.72 -4.49 26.78
CA THR A 74 2.97 -4.37 25.51
C THR A 74 2.54 -2.92 25.24
N ALA A 75 2.06 -2.20 26.25
CA ALA A 75 1.72 -0.76 26.15
C ALA A 75 2.95 0.07 25.77
N ARG A 76 4.10 -0.21 26.39
CA ARG A 76 5.36 0.46 26.07
C ARG A 76 5.84 0.13 24.65
N ALA A 77 5.73 -1.14 24.24
CA ALA A 77 6.05 -1.56 22.86
C ALA A 77 5.14 -0.88 21.84
N ALA A 78 3.83 -0.74 22.11
CA ALA A 78 2.90 -0.01 21.27
C ALA A 78 3.32 1.46 21.11
N HIS A 79 3.71 2.12 22.21
CA HIS A 79 4.17 3.49 22.18
C HIS A 79 5.43 3.69 21.30
N TYR A 80 6.43 2.81 21.43
CA TYR A 80 7.61 2.88 20.57
C TYR A 80 7.30 2.47 19.12
N SER A 81 6.47 1.46 18.90
CA SER A 81 6.02 1.07 17.54
C SER A 81 5.33 2.22 16.81
N LEU A 82 4.64 3.10 17.55
CA LEU A 82 4.06 4.32 16.99
C LEU A 82 5.13 5.22 16.36
N TYR A 83 6.23 5.49 17.06
CA TYR A 83 7.31 6.32 16.49
C TYR A 83 7.91 5.69 15.23
N PHE A 84 8.09 4.37 15.23
CA PHE A 84 8.61 3.64 14.07
C PHE A 84 7.68 3.74 12.86
N ALA A 85 6.39 3.52 13.07
CA ALA A 85 5.38 3.55 12.02
C ALA A 85 5.20 4.97 11.46
N VAL A 86 5.10 5.98 12.32
CA VAL A 86 4.93 7.38 11.90
C VAL A 86 6.17 7.88 11.16
N THR A 87 7.36 7.60 11.67
CA THR A 87 8.61 8.01 10.99
C THR A 87 8.71 7.40 9.60
N TRP A 88 8.45 6.09 9.48
CA TRP A 88 8.44 5.42 8.19
C TRP A 88 7.38 6.01 7.24
N GLY A 89 6.15 6.20 7.71
CA GLY A 89 5.06 6.76 6.91
C GLY A 89 5.35 8.19 6.44
N VAL A 90 5.90 9.04 7.31
CA VAL A 90 6.28 10.42 6.98
C VAL A 90 7.42 10.42 5.94
N MET A 91 8.47 9.62 6.17
CA MET A 91 9.58 9.52 5.21
C MET A 91 9.09 9.03 3.86
N GLN A 92 8.27 7.97 3.82
CA GLN A 92 7.72 7.44 2.57
C GLN A 92 6.83 8.45 1.85
N PHE A 93 5.99 9.20 2.59
CA PHE A 93 5.09 10.20 2.02
C PHE A 93 5.84 11.32 1.31
N PHE A 94 6.94 11.81 1.90
CA PHE A 94 7.72 12.88 1.31
C PHE A 94 8.80 12.39 0.36
N CYS A 95 9.52 11.31 0.71
CA CYS A 95 10.63 10.83 -0.10
C CYS A 95 10.16 10.01 -1.31
N GLY A 96 9.01 9.35 -1.26
CA GLY A 96 8.47 8.56 -2.38
C GLY A 96 8.35 9.36 -3.68
N PRO A 97 7.65 10.50 -3.71
CA PRO A 97 7.58 11.37 -4.89
C PRO A 97 8.93 11.92 -5.35
N VAL A 98 9.84 12.22 -4.40
CA VAL A 98 11.20 12.68 -4.71
C VAL A 98 11.98 11.58 -5.43
N MET A 99 11.93 10.35 -4.92
CA MET A 99 12.56 9.20 -5.56
C MET A 99 11.96 8.89 -6.94
N GLY A 100 10.65 9.08 -7.11
CA GLY A 100 9.98 9.02 -8.41
C GLY A 100 10.56 10.05 -9.40
N MET A 101 10.69 11.30 -8.98
CA MET A 101 11.28 12.38 -9.76
C MET A 101 12.77 12.12 -10.09
N LEU A 102 13.54 11.58 -9.15
CA LEU A 102 14.92 11.15 -9.39
C LEU A 102 14.98 10.02 -10.42
N SER A 103 14.04 9.09 -10.36
CA SER A 103 13.89 8.00 -11.32
C SER A 103 13.57 8.49 -12.74
N ASP A 104 12.76 9.56 -12.89
CA ASP A 104 12.48 10.20 -14.18
C ASP A 104 13.71 10.92 -14.75
N ARG A 105 14.60 11.43 -13.91
CA ARG A 105 15.79 12.18 -14.33
C ARG A 105 17.00 11.30 -14.57
N PHE A 106 17.32 10.42 -13.62
CA PHE A 106 18.56 9.64 -13.65
C PHE A 106 18.38 8.27 -14.33
N GLY A 107 17.15 7.84 -14.52
CA GLY A 107 16.78 6.53 -15.05
C GLY A 107 16.16 5.64 -13.98
N ARG A 108 15.40 4.63 -14.42
CA ARG A 108 14.68 3.71 -13.53
C ARG A 108 15.62 2.77 -12.78
N ARG A 109 16.61 2.21 -13.51
CA ARG A 109 17.55 1.22 -12.98
C ARG A 109 18.34 1.71 -11.76
N PRO A 110 19.03 2.87 -11.76
CA PRO A 110 19.81 3.31 -10.61
C PRO A 110 18.94 3.51 -9.36
N VAL A 111 17.75 4.11 -9.52
CA VAL A 111 16.85 4.38 -8.40
C VAL A 111 16.27 3.09 -7.83
N LEU A 112 15.88 2.14 -8.68
CA LEU A 112 15.42 0.82 -8.25
C LEU A 112 16.51 0.06 -7.48
N LEU A 113 17.75 0.06 -7.97
CA LEU A 113 18.87 -0.58 -7.31
C LEU A 113 19.21 0.10 -5.95
N ILE A 114 19.18 1.43 -5.87
CA ILE A 114 19.39 2.15 -4.61
C ILE A 114 18.28 1.79 -3.60
N SER A 115 17.03 1.68 -4.05
CA SER A 115 15.91 1.31 -3.18
C SER A 115 16.04 -0.11 -2.63
N ILE A 116 16.38 -1.09 -3.48
CA ILE A 116 16.59 -2.49 -3.07
C ILE A 116 17.81 -2.61 -2.14
N PHE A 117 18.90 -1.90 -2.44
CA PHE A 117 20.09 -1.88 -1.58
C PHE A 117 19.77 -1.27 -0.21
N GLY A 118 19.08 -0.12 -0.18
CA GLY A 118 18.64 0.53 1.06
C GLY A 118 17.75 -0.37 1.91
N LEU A 119 16.87 -1.15 1.28
CA LEU A 119 16.05 -2.14 1.97
C LEU A 119 16.92 -3.25 2.59
N GLY A 120 17.89 -3.79 1.85
CA GLY A 120 18.82 -4.79 2.36
C GLY A 120 19.65 -4.27 3.55
N VAL A 121 20.12 -3.02 3.47
CA VAL A 121 20.85 -2.35 4.56
C VAL A 121 19.94 -2.16 5.78
N ASP A 122 18.69 -1.71 5.61
CA ASP A 122 17.72 -1.58 6.71
C ASP A 122 17.54 -2.90 7.46
N TYR A 123 17.30 -4.01 6.73
CA TYR A 123 17.13 -5.32 7.37
C TYR A 123 18.40 -5.78 8.11
N LEU A 124 19.58 -5.47 7.56
CA LEU A 124 20.84 -5.77 8.24
C LEU A 124 20.99 -4.95 9.53
N PHE A 125 20.62 -3.67 9.50
CA PHE A 125 20.58 -2.82 10.70
C PHE A 125 19.63 -3.39 11.74
N MET A 126 18.43 -3.85 11.34
CA MET A 126 17.49 -4.48 12.27
C MET A 126 18.01 -5.79 12.84
N ALA A 127 18.64 -6.64 12.02
CA ALA A 127 19.21 -7.91 12.45
C ALA A 127 20.32 -7.72 13.48
N LEU A 128 21.18 -6.73 13.27
CA LEU A 128 22.37 -6.45 14.09
C LEU A 128 22.10 -5.46 15.24
N ALA A 129 20.91 -4.85 15.31
CA ALA A 129 20.60 -3.79 16.25
C ALA A 129 20.88 -4.18 17.71
N PRO A 130 21.80 -3.50 18.42
CA PRO A 130 22.02 -3.73 19.84
C PRO A 130 21.03 -2.96 20.71
N THR A 131 20.42 -1.91 20.16
CA THR A 131 19.49 -1.03 20.89
C THR A 131 18.32 -0.60 20.00
N LEU A 132 17.27 -0.08 20.64
CA LEU A 132 16.10 0.46 19.97
C LEU A 132 16.43 1.62 19.01
N SER A 133 17.42 2.45 19.35
CA SER A 133 17.88 3.57 18.51
C SER A 133 18.47 3.09 17.17
N TRP A 134 19.16 1.97 17.16
CA TRP A 134 19.67 1.37 15.92
C TRP A 134 18.52 0.87 15.02
N LEU A 135 17.51 0.23 15.60
CA LEU A 135 16.30 -0.13 14.85
C LEU A 135 15.64 1.10 14.21
N PHE A 136 15.61 2.23 14.95
CA PHE A 136 15.02 3.47 14.46
C PHE A 136 15.79 4.04 13.27
N VAL A 137 17.12 4.01 13.32
CA VAL A 137 17.98 4.44 12.18
C VAL A 137 17.66 3.61 10.93
N GLY A 138 17.52 2.28 11.08
CA GLY A 138 17.10 1.40 9.98
C GLY A 138 15.78 1.86 9.37
N ARG A 139 14.76 2.17 10.20
CA ARG A 139 13.46 2.66 9.71
C ARG A 139 13.55 3.97 8.93
N VAL A 140 14.41 4.89 9.34
CA VAL A 140 14.67 6.14 8.60
C VAL A 140 15.28 5.84 7.23
N ILE A 141 16.30 4.97 7.18
CA ILE A 141 16.94 4.55 5.92
C ILE A 141 15.90 3.94 4.98
N ASN A 142 15.11 2.99 5.49
CA ASN A 142 14.05 2.35 4.71
C ASN A 142 13.03 3.37 4.19
N GLY A 143 12.52 4.24 5.05
CA GLY A 143 11.52 5.25 4.66
C GLY A 143 12.02 6.19 3.57
N VAL A 144 13.31 6.56 3.58
CA VAL A 144 13.93 7.40 2.54
C VAL A 144 14.10 6.62 1.23
N THR A 145 14.48 5.34 1.28
CA THR A 145 14.79 4.53 0.10
C THR A 145 13.59 3.73 -0.44
N SER A 146 12.46 3.69 0.26
CA SER A 146 11.30 2.83 -0.04
C SER A 146 10.47 3.30 -1.24
N SER A 147 11.08 3.38 -2.42
CA SER A 147 10.37 3.66 -3.68
C SER A 147 10.46 2.51 -4.70
N SER A 148 10.95 1.35 -4.28
CA SER A 148 11.15 0.20 -5.15
C SER A 148 9.87 -0.19 -5.89
N PHE A 149 8.72 -0.27 -5.22
CA PHE A 149 7.47 -0.68 -5.84
C PHE A 149 6.94 0.35 -6.85
N SER A 150 7.01 1.66 -6.56
CA SER A 150 6.58 2.71 -7.50
C SER A 150 7.49 2.79 -8.73
N THR A 151 8.81 2.69 -8.51
CA THR A 151 9.81 2.67 -9.59
C THR A 151 9.71 1.39 -10.42
N ALA A 152 9.41 0.23 -9.80
CA ALA A 152 9.16 -1.03 -10.48
C ALA A 152 7.93 -0.94 -11.41
N ASN A 153 6.84 -0.36 -10.94
CA ASN A 153 5.66 -0.12 -11.78
C ASN A 153 5.98 0.80 -12.96
N ALA A 154 6.74 1.88 -12.75
CA ALA A 154 7.18 2.77 -13.82
C ALA A 154 8.08 2.03 -14.83
N TYR A 155 9.03 1.22 -14.33
CA TYR A 155 9.87 0.38 -15.19
C TYR A 155 9.04 -0.57 -16.06
N VAL A 156 8.07 -1.28 -15.45
CA VAL A 156 7.15 -2.18 -16.18
C VAL A 156 6.36 -1.42 -17.23
N ALA A 157 5.88 -0.20 -16.91
CA ALA A 157 5.17 0.64 -17.89
C ALA A 157 6.05 1.04 -19.08
N ASP A 158 7.35 1.28 -18.85
CA ASP A 158 8.30 1.69 -19.89
C ASP A 158 8.62 0.53 -20.87
N VAL A 159 8.72 -0.71 -20.35
CA VAL A 159 9.11 -1.90 -21.17
C VAL A 159 7.93 -2.68 -21.74
N THR A 160 6.69 -2.36 -21.32
CA THR A 160 5.48 -3.10 -21.72
C THR A 160 4.68 -2.30 -22.75
N ALA A 161 4.28 -2.96 -23.84
CA ALA A 161 3.43 -2.37 -24.86
C ALA A 161 2.06 -1.97 -24.25
N PRO A 162 1.42 -0.87 -24.71
CA PRO A 162 0.18 -0.36 -24.11
C PRO A 162 -0.93 -1.41 -23.95
N GLN A 163 -1.08 -2.31 -24.92
CA GLN A 163 -2.09 -3.38 -24.91
C GLN A 163 -1.82 -4.45 -23.84
N ASP A 164 -0.56 -4.65 -23.42
CA ASP A 164 -0.15 -5.67 -22.45
C ASP A 164 0.00 -5.13 -21.03
N ARG A 165 -0.09 -3.80 -20.83
CA ARG A 165 0.12 -3.14 -19.54
C ARG A 165 -0.81 -3.66 -18.45
N ALA A 166 -2.10 -3.87 -18.78
CA ALA A 166 -3.06 -4.39 -17.81
C ALA A 166 -2.64 -5.76 -17.25
N LYS A 167 -2.13 -6.65 -18.12
CA LYS A 167 -1.62 -7.97 -17.72
C LYS A 167 -0.34 -7.84 -16.87
N ALA A 168 0.57 -6.96 -17.24
CA ALA A 168 1.82 -6.75 -16.50
C ALA A 168 1.58 -6.15 -15.13
N PHE A 169 0.68 -5.16 -14.98
CA PHE A 169 0.28 -4.61 -13.68
C PHE A 169 -0.52 -5.62 -12.85
N GLY A 170 -1.33 -6.47 -13.48
CA GLY A 170 -1.98 -7.59 -12.80
C GLY A 170 -0.97 -8.57 -12.19
N LEU A 171 0.11 -8.85 -12.91
CA LEU A 171 1.22 -9.65 -12.41
C LEU A 171 1.91 -8.97 -11.21
N MET A 172 2.19 -7.66 -11.28
CA MET A 172 2.75 -6.89 -10.14
C MET A 172 1.83 -6.93 -8.92
N GLY A 173 0.51 -6.82 -9.13
CA GLY A 173 -0.48 -6.98 -8.05
C GLY A 173 -0.46 -8.39 -7.43
N SER A 174 -0.22 -9.44 -8.23
CA SER A 174 -0.10 -10.80 -7.70
C SER A 174 1.16 -10.98 -6.84
N ALA A 175 2.26 -10.30 -7.17
CA ALA A 175 3.47 -10.28 -6.34
C ALA A 175 3.17 -9.72 -4.94
N PHE A 176 2.36 -8.65 -4.88
CA PHE A 176 1.89 -8.10 -3.60
C PHE A 176 1.09 -9.13 -2.81
N GLY A 177 0.10 -9.77 -3.45
CA GLY A 177 -0.74 -10.80 -2.79
C GLY A 177 0.08 -11.97 -2.25
N VAL A 178 0.94 -12.55 -3.08
CA VAL A 178 1.78 -13.71 -2.69
C VAL A 178 2.78 -13.32 -1.59
N GLY A 179 3.49 -12.20 -1.73
CA GLY A 179 4.46 -11.73 -0.75
C GLY A 179 3.82 -11.45 0.61
N PHE A 180 2.65 -10.81 0.61
CA PHE A 180 1.92 -10.47 1.84
C PHE A 180 1.24 -11.68 2.50
N ILE A 181 0.95 -12.76 1.76
CA ILE A 181 0.43 -14.01 2.32
C ILE A 181 1.57 -14.85 2.91
N LEU A 182 2.65 -15.05 2.17
CA LEU A 182 3.75 -15.93 2.58
C LEU A 182 4.69 -15.25 3.58
N GLY A 183 4.90 -13.94 3.46
CA GLY A 183 5.82 -13.19 4.30
C GLY A 183 5.54 -13.36 5.80
N PRO A 184 4.33 -13.04 6.30
CA PRO A 184 4.03 -13.17 7.71
C PRO A 184 4.13 -14.60 8.24
N ALA A 185 3.77 -15.62 7.44
CA ALA A 185 3.88 -17.01 7.85
C ALA A 185 5.34 -17.41 8.04
N ILE A 186 6.20 -17.13 7.07
CA ILE A 186 7.63 -17.45 7.12
C ILE A 186 8.32 -16.58 8.18
N GLY A 187 8.00 -15.30 8.24
CA GLY A 187 8.52 -14.39 9.25
C GLY A 187 8.16 -14.82 10.67
N GLY A 188 6.92 -15.23 10.88
CA GLY A 188 6.44 -15.74 12.15
C GLY A 188 7.14 -17.03 12.58
N THR A 189 7.29 -18.00 11.69
CA THR A 189 7.99 -19.27 11.98
C THR A 189 9.47 -19.07 12.26
N LEU A 190 10.17 -18.25 11.46
CA LEU A 190 11.57 -17.90 11.72
C LEU A 190 11.72 -17.09 13.01
N GLY A 191 10.81 -16.16 13.27
CA GLY A 191 10.80 -15.32 14.47
C GLY A 191 10.49 -16.10 15.76
N GLN A 192 9.93 -17.30 15.67
CA GLN A 192 9.77 -18.21 16.80
C GLN A 192 11.10 -18.86 17.19
N ILE A 193 12.00 -19.09 16.23
CA ILE A 193 13.34 -19.63 16.49
C ILE A 193 14.22 -18.53 17.09
N ASP A 194 14.31 -17.39 16.43
CA ASP A 194 15.02 -16.20 16.89
C ASP A 194 14.37 -14.95 16.27
N LEU A 195 14.11 -13.91 17.08
CA LEU A 195 13.46 -12.67 16.63
C LEU A 195 14.28 -11.90 15.59
N ARG A 196 15.57 -12.16 15.46
CA ARG A 196 16.46 -11.50 14.48
C ARG A 196 16.61 -12.30 13.19
N LEU A 197 16.37 -13.61 13.21
CA LEU A 197 16.53 -14.49 12.06
C LEU A 197 15.74 -14.04 10.83
N PRO A 198 14.47 -13.61 10.95
CA PRO A 198 13.70 -13.08 9.81
C PRO A 198 14.38 -11.89 9.13
N PHE A 199 15.03 -11.02 9.89
CA PHE A 199 15.74 -9.85 9.34
C PHE A 199 17.02 -10.25 8.60
N TYR A 200 17.79 -11.23 9.10
CA TYR A 200 18.94 -11.78 8.38
C TYR A 200 18.53 -12.40 7.04
N VAL A 201 17.46 -13.17 7.03
CA VAL A 201 16.93 -13.79 5.81
C VAL A 201 16.47 -12.73 4.81
N SER A 202 15.72 -11.74 5.28
CA SER A 202 15.24 -10.61 4.44
C SER A 202 16.41 -9.77 3.88
N ALA A 203 17.42 -9.49 4.70
CA ALA A 203 18.63 -8.79 4.27
C ALA A 203 19.38 -9.59 3.19
N GLY A 204 19.57 -10.89 3.40
CA GLY A 204 20.21 -11.76 2.42
C GLY A 204 19.46 -11.80 1.09
N LEU A 205 18.14 -11.98 1.13
CA LEU A 205 17.29 -11.98 -0.07
C LEU A 205 17.34 -10.63 -0.82
N ALA A 206 17.24 -9.51 -0.10
CA ALA A 206 17.29 -8.18 -0.70
C ALA A 206 18.66 -7.89 -1.33
N LEU A 207 19.76 -8.23 -0.66
CA LEU A 207 21.12 -8.01 -1.17
C LEU A 207 21.45 -8.93 -2.35
N VAL A 208 21.01 -10.20 -2.33
CA VAL A 208 21.15 -11.11 -3.47
C VAL A 208 20.33 -10.60 -4.67
N ASN A 209 19.10 -10.14 -4.44
CA ASN A 209 18.28 -9.53 -5.49
C ASN A 209 18.93 -8.24 -6.05
N TRP A 210 19.47 -7.40 -5.18
CA TRP A 210 20.24 -6.23 -5.60
C TRP A 210 21.45 -6.60 -6.47
N LEU A 211 22.25 -7.57 -6.03
CA LEU A 211 23.43 -8.02 -6.76
C LEU A 211 23.05 -8.59 -8.13
N TYR A 212 22.00 -9.42 -8.19
CA TYR A 212 21.47 -9.92 -9.45
C TYR A 212 21.00 -8.79 -10.37
N GLY A 213 20.24 -7.83 -9.83
CA GLY A 213 19.78 -6.66 -10.59
C GLY A 213 20.91 -5.76 -11.06
N PHE A 214 21.98 -5.64 -10.27
CA PHE A 214 23.15 -4.87 -10.66
C PHE A 214 23.79 -5.38 -11.96
N PHE A 215 23.85 -6.71 -12.16
CA PHE A 215 24.44 -7.30 -13.36
C PHE A 215 23.45 -7.50 -14.51
N VAL A 216 22.17 -7.74 -14.20
CA VAL A 216 21.20 -8.25 -15.20
C VAL A 216 20.17 -7.20 -15.64
N LEU A 217 19.80 -6.24 -14.75
CA LEU A 217 18.74 -5.30 -15.06
C LEU A 217 19.20 -4.23 -16.06
N PRO A 218 18.62 -4.15 -17.28
CA PRO A 218 18.91 -3.05 -18.20
C PRO A 218 18.21 -1.76 -17.78
N GLU A 219 18.62 -0.63 -18.33
CA GLU A 219 17.89 0.63 -18.15
C GLU A 219 16.63 0.64 -19.04
N SER A 220 15.48 1.04 -18.47
CA SER A 220 14.22 1.12 -19.22
C SER A 220 13.94 2.51 -19.80
N LEU A 221 14.51 3.56 -19.19
CA LEU A 221 14.28 4.94 -19.60
C LEU A 221 15.48 5.49 -20.39
N PRO A 222 15.38 5.57 -21.73
CA PRO A 222 16.43 6.14 -22.58
C PRO A 222 16.78 7.57 -22.17
N LYS A 223 18.02 7.99 -22.38
CA LYS A 223 18.52 9.31 -21.98
C LYS A 223 17.70 10.45 -22.60
N GLU A 224 17.20 10.26 -23.79
CA GLU A 224 16.42 11.23 -24.59
C GLU A 224 15.02 11.47 -23.99
N ARG A 225 14.50 10.50 -23.22
CA ARG A 225 13.18 10.59 -22.56
C ARG A 225 13.27 11.01 -21.09
N ARG A 226 14.49 11.20 -20.56
CA ARG A 226 14.68 11.61 -19.18
C ARG A 226 14.29 13.08 -18.98
N SER A 227 13.74 13.38 -17.82
CA SER A 227 13.41 14.75 -17.44
C SER A 227 14.67 15.63 -17.42
N VAL A 228 14.64 16.77 -18.11
CA VAL A 228 15.76 17.71 -18.18
C VAL A 228 15.97 18.44 -16.85
N SER A 229 14.88 18.71 -16.11
CA SER A 229 14.91 19.45 -14.84
C SER A 229 14.19 18.69 -13.74
N LEU A 230 14.64 18.90 -12.49
CA LEU A 230 13.93 18.45 -11.30
C LEU A 230 12.75 19.39 -11.04
N ASN A 231 11.54 18.92 -11.33
CA ASN A 231 10.33 19.68 -11.07
C ASN A 231 9.78 19.37 -9.67
N TRP A 232 10.23 20.10 -8.66
CA TRP A 232 9.79 19.93 -7.28
C TRP A 232 8.28 20.13 -7.07
N ARG A 233 7.60 20.84 -7.99
CA ARG A 233 6.14 20.97 -7.94
C ARG A 233 5.43 19.66 -8.29
N SER A 234 6.00 18.84 -9.16
CA SER A 234 5.46 17.52 -9.49
C SER A 234 5.66 16.48 -8.38
N ALA A 235 6.65 16.70 -7.50
CA ALA A 235 6.90 15.86 -6.32
C ALA A 235 6.02 16.24 -5.12
N ASN A 236 5.10 17.19 -5.26
CA ASN A 236 4.20 17.59 -4.17
C ASN A 236 2.99 16.65 -4.09
N PRO A 237 2.89 15.77 -3.08
CA PRO A 237 1.76 14.85 -2.94
C PRO A 237 0.42 15.59 -2.68
N ILE A 238 0.48 16.83 -2.17
CA ILE A 238 -0.71 17.65 -1.90
C ILE A 238 -1.33 18.15 -3.20
N ALA A 239 -0.55 18.35 -4.26
CA ALA A 239 -1.06 18.81 -5.55
C ALA A 239 -2.07 17.82 -6.18
N ALA A 240 -1.99 16.53 -5.80
CA ALA A 240 -2.96 15.52 -6.25
C ALA A 240 -4.40 15.87 -5.86
N PHE A 241 -4.62 16.53 -4.72
CA PHE A 241 -5.95 16.91 -4.23
C PHE A 241 -6.65 17.97 -5.10
N GLY A 242 -5.92 18.66 -5.99
CA GLY A 242 -6.53 19.58 -6.97
C GLY A 242 -7.61 18.90 -7.82
N LEU A 243 -7.52 17.59 -8.05
CA LEU A 243 -8.55 16.83 -8.78
C LEU A 243 -9.92 16.87 -8.07
N LEU A 244 -9.93 16.87 -6.74
CA LEU A 244 -11.19 16.93 -5.97
C LEU A 244 -11.90 18.27 -6.10
N LEU A 245 -11.16 19.34 -6.35
CA LEU A 245 -11.74 20.66 -6.61
C LEU A 245 -12.36 20.72 -8.01
N GLU A 246 -11.75 20.01 -8.98
CA GLU A 246 -12.29 19.91 -10.36
C GLU A 246 -13.51 18.97 -10.43
N PHE A 247 -13.54 17.91 -9.59
CA PHE A 247 -14.61 16.91 -9.58
C PHE A 247 -15.21 16.76 -8.16
N PRO A 248 -16.08 17.67 -7.71
CA PRO A 248 -16.68 17.62 -6.37
C PRO A 248 -17.43 16.31 -6.06
N THR A 249 -17.91 15.62 -7.09
CA THR A 249 -18.60 14.32 -6.97
C THR A 249 -17.68 13.20 -6.45
N LEU A 250 -16.36 13.37 -6.54
CA LEU A 250 -15.39 12.44 -5.98
C LEU A 250 -15.20 12.58 -4.47
N VAL A 251 -15.48 13.77 -3.90
CA VAL A 251 -15.20 14.08 -2.50
C VAL A 251 -15.89 13.08 -1.57
N GLY A 252 -17.15 12.78 -1.83
CA GLY A 252 -17.92 11.80 -1.03
C GLY A 252 -17.32 10.39 -1.06
N LEU A 253 -16.95 9.88 -2.24
CA LEU A 253 -16.31 8.58 -2.37
C LEU A 253 -14.89 8.57 -1.79
N SER A 254 -14.15 9.66 -1.94
CA SER A 254 -12.85 9.83 -1.32
C SER A 254 -12.92 9.78 0.19
N LEU A 255 -13.93 10.43 0.79
CA LEU A 255 -14.17 10.35 2.24
C LEU A 255 -14.46 8.90 2.68
N VAL A 256 -15.30 8.17 1.95
CA VAL A 256 -15.56 6.74 2.21
C VAL A 256 -14.27 5.93 2.18
N MET A 257 -13.42 6.15 1.17
CA MET A 257 -12.14 5.44 1.04
C MET A 257 -11.15 5.80 2.15
N VAL A 258 -11.09 7.06 2.56
CA VAL A 258 -10.23 7.49 3.68
C VAL A 258 -10.67 6.84 4.99
N LEU A 259 -11.96 6.87 5.31
CA LEU A 259 -12.50 6.25 6.52
C LEU A 259 -12.24 4.73 6.54
N PHE A 260 -12.46 4.06 5.41
CA PHE A 260 -12.14 2.63 5.27
C PHE A 260 -10.65 2.38 5.40
N GLN A 261 -9.79 3.17 4.73
CA GLN A 261 -8.35 2.98 4.76
C GLN A 261 -7.77 3.21 6.17
N ILE A 262 -8.28 4.21 6.91
CA ILE A 262 -7.94 4.39 8.33
C ILE A 262 -8.35 3.13 9.09
N SER A 263 -9.59 2.66 8.96
CA SER A 263 -10.06 1.45 9.64
C SER A 263 -9.18 0.23 9.33
N HIS A 264 -8.84 0.01 8.06
CA HIS A 264 -8.04 -1.14 7.62
C HIS A 264 -6.61 -1.14 8.19
N ASN A 265 -6.06 0.05 8.51
CA ASN A 265 -4.75 0.18 9.13
C ASN A 265 -4.67 -0.40 10.56
N VAL A 266 -5.78 -0.80 11.20
CA VAL A 266 -5.76 -1.41 12.53
C VAL A 266 -4.94 -2.70 12.55
N PHE A 267 -5.10 -3.58 11.54
CA PHE A 267 -4.39 -4.85 11.48
C PHE A 267 -2.87 -4.70 11.42
N PRO A 268 -2.29 -4.02 10.42
CA PRO A 268 -0.84 -3.87 10.36
C PRO A 268 -0.27 -3.10 11.55
N SER A 269 -1.09 -2.27 12.23
CA SER A 269 -0.62 -1.46 13.36
C SER A 269 -0.53 -2.24 14.67
N ILE A 270 -1.56 -3.02 15.03
CA ILE A 270 -1.66 -3.56 16.40
C ILE A 270 -1.83 -5.07 16.49
N PHE A 271 -2.14 -5.77 15.39
CA PHE A 271 -2.55 -7.18 15.43
C PHE A 271 -1.61 -8.04 16.30
N ILE A 272 -0.31 -7.94 16.08
CA ILE A 272 0.71 -8.76 16.76
C ILE A 272 0.74 -8.49 18.27
N LEU A 273 0.75 -7.20 18.66
CA LEU A 273 0.76 -6.82 20.07
C LEU A 273 -0.57 -7.19 20.75
N PHE A 274 -1.69 -7.03 20.04
CA PHE A 274 -3.02 -7.34 20.53
C PHE A 274 -3.20 -8.84 20.80
N VAL A 275 -2.91 -9.70 19.80
CA VAL A 275 -3.07 -11.16 19.97
C VAL A 275 -2.02 -11.74 20.91
N GLY A 276 -0.81 -11.15 20.93
CA GLY A 276 0.25 -11.50 21.85
C GLY A 276 -0.14 -11.26 23.31
N HIS A 277 -0.73 -10.09 23.60
CA HIS A 277 -1.21 -9.76 24.94
C HIS A 277 -2.44 -10.58 25.33
N ARG A 278 -3.44 -10.68 24.43
CA ARG A 278 -4.73 -11.25 24.79
C ARG A 278 -4.76 -12.77 24.84
N TRP A 279 -4.00 -13.43 23.96
CA TRP A 279 -4.01 -14.90 23.84
C TRP A 279 -2.61 -15.52 23.91
N HIS A 280 -1.60 -14.72 24.24
CA HIS A 280 -0.19 -15.15 24.33
C HIS A 280 0.33 -15.77 23.02
N TRP A 281 -0.19 -15.31 21.86
CA TRP A 281 0.27 -15.75 20.57
C TRP A 281 1.63 -15.14 20.24
N GLY A 282 2.65 -16.01 20.16
CA GLY A 282 3.95 -15.62 19.62
C GLY A 282 3.94 -15.45 18.10
N PRO A 283 5.08 -15.04 17.52
CA PRO A 283 5.21 -14.86 16.07
C PRO A 283 4.83 -16.09 15.26
N GLY A 284 5.18 -17.30 15.76
CA GLY A 284 4.91 -18.58 15.10
C GLY A 284 3.42 -18.95 15.00
N ILE A 285 2.53 -18.33 15.77
CA ILE A 285 1.07 -18.51 15.64
C ILE A 285 0.49 -17.30 14.88
N ALA A 286 0.88 -16.09 15.24
CA ALA A 286 0.33 -14.87 14.66
C ALA A 286 0.63 -14.75 13.15
N GLY A 287 1.84 -15.15 12.70
CA GLY A 287 2.22 -15.13 11.28
C GLY A 287 1.33 -16.04 10.41
N PRO A 288 1.19 -17.34 10.69
CA PRO A 288 0.27 -18.23 10.01
C PRO A 288 -1.20 -17.76 10.04
N MET A 289 -1.65 -17.11 11.11
CA MET A 289 -3.00 -16.54 11.18
C MET A 289 -3.17 -15.34 10.22
N MET A 290 -2.13 -14.52 10.07
CA MET A 290 -2.12 -13.48 9.03
C MET A 290 -2.15 -14.09 7.62
N MET A 291 -1.43 -15.19 7.39
CA MET A 291 -1.50 -15.92 6.11
C MET A 291 -2.92 -16.42 5.84
N LEU A 292 -3.59 -17.02 6.84
CA LEU A 292 -4.98 -17.49 6.70
C LEU A 292 -5.92 -16.37 6.28
N THR A 293 -5.84 -15.18 6.90
CA THR A 293 -6.66 -14.03 6.51
C THR A 293 -6.34 -13.53 5.10
N GLY A 294 -5.06 -13.57 4.70
CA GLY A 294 -4.63 -13.26 3.34
C GLY A 294 -5.19 -14.24 2.30
N VAL A 295 -5.15 -15.54 2.59
CA VAL A 295 -5.74 -16.58 1.72
C VAL A 295 -7.25 -16.39 1.59
N LEU A 296 -7.96 -16.15 2.69
CA LEU A 296 -9.40 -15.86 2.65
C LEU A 296 -9.72 -14.63 1.79
N SER A 297 -8.93 -13.56 1.93
CA SER A 297 -9.07 -12.35 1.12
C SER A 297 -8.84 -12.63 -0.37
N LEU A 298 -7.85 -13.46 -0.70
CA LEU A 298 -7.59 -13.88 -2.08
C LEU A 298 -8.74 -14.70 -2.66
N LEU A 299 -9.30 -15.62 -1.89
CA LEU A 299 -10.46 -16.42 -2.30
C LEU A 299 -11.68 -15.51 -2.57
N VAL A 300 -11.95 -14.54 -1.71
CA VAL A 300 -13.00 -13.55 -1.92
C VAL A 300 -12.74 -12.75 -3.21
N GLN A 301 -11.50 -12.30 -3.42
CA GLN A 301 -11.12 -11.54 -4.61
C GLN A 301 -11.36 -12.32 -5.91
N ILE A 302 -11.03 -13.61 -5.93
CA ILE A 302 -11.15 -14.46 -7.13
C ILE A 302 -12.61 -14.89 -7.36
N PHE A 303 -13.29 -15.34 -6.31
CA PHE A 303 -14.57 -16.05 -6.47
C PHE A 303 -15.80 -15.18 -6.17
N VAL A 304 -15.68 -14.18 -5.29
CA VAL A 304 -16.84 -13.43 -4.77
C VAL A 304 -16.99 -12.07 -5.45
N VAL A 305 -15.88 -11.31 -5.58
CA VAL A 305 -15.94 -9.93 -6.10
C VAL A 305 -16.64 -9.84 -7.44
N GLY A 306 -16.22 -10.64 -8.42
CA GLY A 306 -16.83 -10.61 -9.76
C GLY A 306 -18.30 -11.00 -9.80
N ARG A 307 -18.73 -11.91 -8.90
CA ARG A 307 -20.14 -12.30 -8.79
C ARG A 307 -20.98 -11.18 -8.17
N VAL A 308 -20.54 -10.64 -7.05
CA VAL A 308 -21.26 -9.58 -6.32
C VAL A 308 -21.37 -8.32 -7.17
N VAL A 309 -20.30 -7.88 -7.83
CA VAL A 309 -20.32 -6.70 -8.70
C VAL A 309 -21.30 -6.89 -9.88
N ARG A 310 -21.35 -8.08 -10.48
CA ARG A 310 -22.29 -8.36 -11.58
C ARG A 310 -23.75 -8.42 -11.15
N THR A 311 -24.05 -8.91 -9.94
CA THR A 311 -25.43 -9.10 -9.48
C THR A 311 -25.99 -7.90 -8.75
N LEU A 312 -25.18 -7.20 -7.95
CA LEU A 312 -25.61 -6.10 -7.06
C LEU A 312 -25.00 -4.74 -7.45
N GLY A 313 -24.17 -4.72 -8.50
CA GLY A 313 -23.45 -3.51 -8.95
C GLY A 313 -22.32 -3.09 -8.01
N GLU A 314 -21.58 -2.07 -8.44
CA GLU A 314 -20.41 -1.55 -7.69
C GLU A 314 -20.81 -0.97 -6.33
N ARG A 315 -21.96 -0.28 -6.28
CA ARG A 315 -22.50 0.28 -5.03
C ARG A 315 -22.89 -0.81 -4.04
N GLY A 316 -23.55 -1.87 -4.52
CA GLY A 316 -23.92 -3.03 -3.69
C GLY A 316 -22.68 -3.70 -3.10
N ALA A 317 -21.65 -3.93 -3.91
CA ALA A 317 -20.37 -4.48 -3.47
C ALA A 317 -19.70 -3.60 -2.39
N LEU A 318 -19.67 -2.28 -2.59
CA LEU A 318 -19.13 -1.33 -1.62
C LEU A 318 -19.86 -1.38 -0.28
N LEU A 319 -21.19 -1.35 -0.29
CA LEU A 319 -22.01 -1.33 0.94
C LEU A 319 -21.92 -2.66 1.70
N ILE A 320 -21.99 -3.80 1.02
CA ILE A 320 -21.84 -5.12 1.63
C ILE A 320 -20.43 -5.25 2.24
N GLY A 321 -19.39 -4.88 1.48
CA GLY A 321 -18.02 -4.93 1.97
C GLY A 321 -17.83 -4.11 3.24
N LEU A 322 -18.33 -2.86 3.28
CA LEU A 322 -18.24 -1.99 4.46
C LEU A 322 -19.03 -2.54 5.65
N GLY A 323 -20.23 -3.05 5.42
CA GLY A 323 -21.06 -3.69 6.46
C GLY A 323 -20.39 -4.91 7.07
N CYS A 324 -19.85 -5.81 6.21
CA CYS A 324 -19.12 -6.99 6.64
C CYS A 324 -17.83 -6.62 7.41
N ALA A 325 -17.07 -5.62 6.93
CA ALA A 325 -15.87 -5.15 7.62
C ALA A 325 -16.19 -4.54 8.99
N ALA A 326 -17.24 -3.70 9.08
CA ALA A 326 -17.68 -3.12 10.35
C ALA A 326 -18.07 -4.20 11.36
N ALA A 327 -18.87 -5.19 10.93
CA ALA A 327 -19.29 -6.32 11.76
C ALA A 327 -18.07 -7.18 12.19
N ALA A 328 -17.16 -7.46 11.28
CA ALA A 328 -15.94 -8.21 11.60
C ALA A 328 -15.09 -7.49 12.65
N PHE A 329 -14.82 -6.19 12.49
CA PHE A 329 -14.06 -5.42 13.47
C PHE A 329 -14.77 -5.33 14.83
N LEU A 330 -16.10 -5.25 14.83
CA LEU A 330 -16.88 -5.31 16.07
C LEU A 330 -16.66 -6.66 16.78
N VAL A 331 -16.77 -7.78 16.04
CA VAL A 331 -16.51 -9.11 16.60
C VAL A 331 -15.08 -9.23 17.08
N TYR A 332 -14.07 -8.79 16.30
CA TYR A 332 -12.67 -8.80 16.72
C TYR A 332 -12.41 -8.04 18.02
N GLY A 333 -13.07 -6.89 18.19
CA GLY A 333 -12.93 -6.08 19.40
C GLY A 333 -13.59 -6.69 20.65
N LEU A 334 -14.71 -7.39 20.46
CA LEU A 334 -15.50 -7.97 21.53
C LEU A 334 -15.24 -9.47 21.78
N ALA A 335 -14.46 -10.15 20.91
CA ALA A 335 -14.23 -11.59 20.97
C ALA A 335 -13.71 -12.04 22.35
N PRO A 336 -14.45 -12.88 23.08
CA PRO A 336 -14.02 -13.39 24.39
C PRO A 336 -12.86 -14.39 24.28
N ASN A 337 -12.76 -15.08 23.13
CA ASN A 337 -11.75 -16.09 22.87
C ASN A 337 -11.28 -16.04 21.41
N TRP A 338 -10.18 -16.71 21.12
CA TRP A 338 -9.56 -16.74 19.79
C TRP A 338 -10.41 -17.47 18.73
N ILE A 339 -11.31 -18.40 19.13
CA ILE A 339 -12.16 -19.14 18.20
C ILE A 339 -13.17 -18.17 17.57
N ILE A 340 -13.86 -17.35 18.37
CA ILE A 340 -14.80 -16.35 17.90
C ILE A 340 -14.08 -15.29 17.05
N PHE A 341 -12.87 -14.90 17.47
CA PHE A 341 -12.04 -13.99 16.70
C PHE A 341 -11.75 -14.56 15.29
N LEU A 342 -11.28 -15.80 15.19
CA LEU A 342 -11.01 -16.44 13.90
C LEU A 342 -12.28 -16.73 13.09
N ALA A 343 -13.39 -17.07 13.72
CA ALA A 343 -14.66 -17.28 13.06
C ALA A 343 -15.16 -16.03 12.31
N ALA A 344 -14.73 -14.84 12.72
CA ALA A 344 -15.03 -13.59 12.02
C ALA A 344 -14.11 -13.31 10.81
N ALA A 345 -13.03 -14.08 10.61
CA ALA A 345 -12.08 -13.83 9.52
C ALA A 345 -12.73 -13.92 8.11
N PRO A 346 -13.63 -14.88 7.79
CA PRO A 346 -14.33 -14.89 6.51
C PRO A 346 -15.20 -13.64 6.30
N LEU A 347 -15.83 -13.13 7.36
CA LEU A 347 -16.60 -11.89 7.31
C LEU A 347 -15.70 -10.68 7.04
N GLY A 348 -14.54 -10.62 7.69
CA GLY A 348 -13.51 -9.60 7.43
C GLY A 348 -12.95 -9.65 6.01
N ALA A 349 -12.78 -10.86 5.45
CA ALA A 349 -12.33 -11.04 4.08
C ALA A 349 -13.27 -10.45 3.04
N LEU A 350 -14.59 -10.41 3.31
CA LEU A 350 -15.58 -9.75 2.45
C LEU A 350 -15.36 -8.22 2.35
N GLY A 351 -14.58 -7.62 3.24
CA GLY A 351 -14.05 -6.26 3.07
C GLY A 351 -13.27 -6.07 1.76
N GLY A 352 -12.76 -7.15 1.15
CA GLY A 352 -12.15 -7.14 -0.18
C GLY A 352 -13.07 -6.65 -1.32
N LEU A 353 -14.39 -6.56 -1.11
CA LEU A 353 -15.35 -5.98 -2.03
C LEU A 353 -15.25 -4.44 -2.12
N ILE A 354 -14.73 -3.78 -1.09
CA ILE A 354 -14.73 -2.32 -0.95
C ILE A 354 -13.87 -1.66 -2.03
N GLY A 355 -12.62 -2.13 -2.18
CA GLY A 355 -11.66 -1.57 -3.14
C GLY A 355 -12.19 -1.54 -4.58
N PRO A 356 -12.53 -2.70 -5.17
CA PRO A 356 -13.09 -2.77 -6.53
C PRO A 356 -14.38 -1.95 -6.69
N GLY A 357 -15.29 -2.01 -5.72
CA GLY A 357 -16.54 -1.25 -5.75
C GLY A 357 -16.32 0.26 -5.77
N ALA A 358 -15.51 0.78 -4.85
CA ALA A 358 -15.21 2.20 -4.76
C ALA A 358 -14.38 2.70 -5.96
N GLN A 359 -13.35 1.95 -6.36
CA GLN A 359 -12.48 2.32 -7.48
C GLN A 359 -13.25 2.40 -8.80
N SER A 360 -14.19 1.46 -9.05
CA SER A 360 -15.04 1.49 -10.23
C SER A 360 -15.96 2.72 -10.23
N LEU A 361 -16.62 3.01 -9.10
CA LEU A 361 -17.48 4.19 -8.95
C LEU A 361 -16.70 5.51 -9.11
N MET A 362 -15.47 5.60 -8.61
CA MET A 362 -14.61 6.78 -8.78
C MET A 362 -14.13 6.92 -10.22
N SER A 363 -13.71 5.82 -10.85
CA SER A 363 -13.20 5.80 -12.22
C SER A 363 -14.26 6.27 -13.24
N ARG A 364 -15.53 5.93 -13.05
CA ARG A 364 -16.64 6.38 -13.92
C ARG A 364 -16.93 7.89 -13.82
N ARG A 365 -16.45 8.56 -12.78
CA ARG A 365 -16.67 10.00 -12.55
C ARG A 365 -15.56 10.89 -13.09
N VAL A 366 -14.52 10.29 -13.66
CA VAL A 366 -13.33 10.98 -14.15
C VAL A 366 -13.07 10.60 -15.60
N PRO A 367 -12.81 11.56 -16.50
CA PRO A 367 -12.44 11.27 -17.88
C PRO A 367 -11.20 10.35 -18.00
N GLY A 368 -11.13 9.61 -19.09
CA GLY A 368 -10.06 8.63 -19.32
C GLY A 368 -8.63 9.21 -19.24
N ASN A 369 -8.45 10.45 -19.70
CA ASN A 369 -7.16 11.16 -19.64
C ASN A 369 -6.76 11.63 -18.24
N GLN A 370 -7.64 11.56 -17.24
CA GLN A 370 -7.38 11.98 -15.85
C GLN A 370 -7.32 10.80 -14.87
N GLN A 371 -7.43 9.57 -15.33
CA GLN A 371 -7.36 8.37 -14.46
C GLN A 371 -6.04 8.29 -13.68
N GLY A 372 -4.93 8.72 -14.28
CA GLY A 372 -3.64 8.80 -13.58
C GLY A 372 -3.67 9.78 -12.39
N ARG A 373 -4.36 10.92 -12.52
CA ARG A 373 -4.53 11.90 -11.43
C ARG A 373 -5.39 11.30 -10.30
N LEU A 374 -6.43 10.53 -10.64
CA LEU A 374 -7.26 9.81 -9.67
C LEU A 374 -6.41 8.81 -8.86
N GLN A 375 -5.53 8.06 -9.51
CA GLN A 375 -4.61 7.15 -8.80
C GLN A 375 -3.64 7.92 -7.90
N GLY A 376 -3.19 9.10 -8.33
CA GLY A 376 -2.38 10.00 -7.51
C GLY A 376 -3.11 10.45 -6.23
N VAL A 377 -4.39 10.82 -6.32
CA VAL A 377 -5.24 11.14 -5.16
C VAL A 377 -5.35 9.96 -4.21
N ASN A 378 -5.65 8.76 -4.73
CA ASN A 378 -5.77 7.56 -3.92
C ASN A 378 -4.46 7.21 -3.20
N SER A 379 -3.32 7.34 -3.88
CA SER A 379 -1.99 7.13 -3.29
C SER A 379 -1.67 8.14 -2.20
N ALA A 380 -2.03 9.42 -2.39
CA ALA A 380 -1.86 10.46 -1.38
C ALA A 380 -2.71 10.18 -0.13
N PHE A 381 -3.96 9.74 -0.29
CA PHE A 381 -4.80 9.30 0.82
C PHE A 381 -4.22 8.09 1.55
N MET A 382 -3.75 7.08 0.83
CA MET A 382 -3.09 5.92 1.45
C MET A 382 -1.88 6.35 2.27
N GLY A 383 -1.05 7.26 1.76
CA GLY A 383 0.10 7.83 2.48
C GLY A 383 -0.31 8.54 3.76
N ILE A 384 -1.33 9.39 3.71
CA ILE A 384 -1.87 10.07 4.90
C ILE A 384 -2.41 9.05 5.91
N CYS A 385 -3.21 8.08 5.47
CA CYS A 385 -3.78 7.06 6.33
C CYS A 385 -2.70 6.16 6.97
N SER A 386 -1.56 5.94 6.30
CA SER A 386 -0.43 5.18 6.85
C SER A 386 0.29 5.91 8.00
N ILE A 387 0.13 7.22 8.10
CA ILE A 387 0.64 8.03 9.21
C ILE A 387 -0.38 8.07 10.35
N PHE A 388 -1.63 8.41 10.04
CA PHE A 388 -2.67 8.59 11.07
C PHE A 388 -3.21 7.27 11.64
N GLY A 389 -3.26 6.20 10.85
CA GLY A 389 -3.69 4.87 11.31
C GLY A 389 -2.91 4.37 12.52
N PRO A 390 -1.57 4.24 12.45
CA PRO A 390 -0.77 3.87 13.61
C PRO A 390 -0.92 4.81 14.80
N ILE A 391 -1.06 6.13 14.58
CA ILE A 391 -1.30 7.10 15.66
C ILE A 391 -2.57 6.74 16.44
N ILE A 392 -3.66 6.49 15.72
CA ILE A 392 -4.95 6.18 16.35
C ILE A 392 -4.87 4.83 17.08
N TYR A 393 -4.38 3.78 16.40
CA TYR A 393 -4.51 2.42 16.89
C TYR A 393 -3.47 2.03 17.95
N LEU A 394 -2.22 2.44 17.78
CA LEU A 394 -1.19 2.15 18.77
C LEU A 394 -1.40 2.98 20.05
N SER A 395 -1.86 4.25 19.92
CA SER A 395 -2.21 5.06 21.09
C SER A 395 -3.42 4.51 21.83
N SER A 396 -4.47 4.07 21.09
CA SER A 396 -5.66 3.49 21.71
C SER A 396 -5.37 2.14 22.36
N LEU A 397 -4.47 1.33 21.79
CA LEU A 397 -4.02 0.09 22.41
C LEU A 397 -3.25 0.37 23.70
N SER A 398 -2.27 1.27 23.66
CA SER A 398 -1.51 1.67 24.84
C SER A 398 -2.43 2.21 25.95
N PHE A 399 -3.40 3.06 25.59
CA PHE A 399 -4.39 3.59 26.52
C PHE A 399 -5.26 2.49 27.15
N ALA A 400 -5.75 1.54 26.34
CA ALA A 400 -6.57 0.43 26.81
C ALA A 400 -5.80 -0.45 27.81
N LEU A 401 -4.53 -0.75 27.52
CA LEU A 401 -3.69 -1.58 28.38
C LEU A 401 -3.29 -0.93 29.70
N HIS A 402 -3.17 0.41 29.72
CA HIS A 402 -2.95 1.14 30.99
C HIS A 402 -4.20 1.19 31.89
N ARG A 403 -5.39 0.96 31.33
CA ARG A 403 -6.68 1.01 32.00
C ARG A 403 -7.50 -0.26 31.82
N GLU A 404 -6.85 -1.41 31.77
CA GLU A 404 -7.45 -2.70 31.41
C GLU A 404 -8.62 -3.09 32.32
N ALA A 405 -8.64 -2.62 33.57
CA ALA A 405 -9.76 -2.82 34.50
C ALA A 405 -11.07 -2.13 34.06
N ILE A 406 -10.99 -1.10 33.21
CA ILE A 406 -12.14 -0.28 32.81
C ILE A 406 -12.37 -0.35 31.30
N VAL A 407 -11.30 -0.42 30.52
CA VAL A 407 -11.32 -0.32 29.05
C VAL A 407 -10.92 -1.66 28.43
N PRO A 408 -11.75 -2.25 27.56
CA PRO A 408 -11.41 -3.53 26.93
C PRO A 408 -10.18 -3.38 26.02
N PRO A 409 -9.25 -4.35 26.02
CA PRO A 409 -8.09 -4.36 25.10
C PRO A 409 -8.46 -4.30 23.62
N GLY A 410 -9.69 -4.70 23.28
CA GLY A 410 -10.26 -4.62 21.94
C GLY A 410 -10.66 -3.20 21.47
N LEU A 411 -10.49 -2.14 22.29
CA LEU A 411 -10.82 -0.78 21.93
C LEU A 411 -10.33 -0.34 20.53
N PRO A 412 -9.09 -0.62 20.09
CA PRO A 412 -8.65 -0.23 18.76
C PRO A 412 -9.50 -0.87 17.63
N MET A 413 -9.92 -2.13 17.80
CA MET A 413 -10.79 -2.82 16.83
C MET A 413 -12.19 -2.20 16.81
N LEU A 414 -12.71 -1.76 17.98
CA LEU A 414 -13.99 -1.07 18.07
C LEU A 414 -13.94 0.31 17.40
N ILE A 415 -12.84 1.03 17.54
CA ILE A 415 -12.60 2.29 16.79
C ILE A 415 -12.61 2.02 15.29
N ALA A 416 -11.95 0.95 14.82
CA ALA A 416 -11.96 0.56 13.42
C ALA A 416 -13.37 0.20 12.94
N ALA A 417 -14.17 -0.50 13.75
CA ALA A 417 -15.58 -0.77 13.47
C ALA A 417 -16.38 0.53 13.31
N GLY A 418 -16.14 1.52 14.16
CA GLY A 418 -16.74 2.86 14.09
C GLY A 418 -16.40 3.59 12.79
N PHE A 419 -15.14 3.57 12.36
CA PHE A 419 -14.75 4.16 11.07
C PHE A 419 -15.39 3.44 9.87
N CYS A 420 -15.47 2.09 9.87
CA CYS A 420 -16.18 1.34 8.83
C CYS A 420 -17.68 1.63 8.84
N ALA A 421 -18.32 1.74 10.01
CA ALA A 421 -19.73 2.10 10.11
C ALA A 421 -19.98 3.52 9.60
N ALA A 422 -19.12 4.48 9.94
CA ALA A 422 -19.18 5.84 9.39
C ALA A 422 -18.99 5.85 7.86
N ALA A 423 -18.04 5.04 7.35
CA ALA A 423 -17.85 4.86 5.91
C ALA A 423 -19.09 4.25 5.23
N LEU A 424 -19.74 3.28 5.86
CA LEU A 424 -20.98 2.66 5.38
C LEU A 424 -22.12 3.69 5.29
N VAL A 425 -22.32 4.49 6.35
CA VAL A 425 -23.31 5.57 6.36
C VAL A 425 -22.99 6.60 5.28
N ALA A 426 -21.74 7.04 5.18
CA ALA A 426 -21.33 7.96 4.14
C ALA A 426 -21.55 7.39 2.73
N ALA A 427 -21.21 6.10 2.50
CA ALA A 427 -21.42 5.44 1.22
C ALA A 427 -22.91 5.32 0.87
N TRP A 428 -23.78 5.08 1.85
CA TRP A 428 -25.21 5.01 1.63
C TRP A 428 -25.77 6.28 1.01
N PHE A 429 -25.32 7.44 1.48
CA PHE A 429 -25.81 8.74 0.99
C PHE A 429 -25.03 9.27 -0.21
N LEU A 430 -23.72 9.06 -0.27
CA LEU A 430 -22.80 9.73 -1.21
C LEU A 430 -22.38 8.84 -2.40
N ALA A 431 -22.42 7.51 -2.28
CA ALA A 431 -22.06 6.58 -3.36
C ALA A 431 -23.26 6.28 -4.26
N LYS A 432 -23.92 7.31 -4.80
CA LYS A 432 -25.01 7.10 -5.76
C LYS A 432 -24.43 6.58 -7.09
N PRO A 433 -25.14 5.64 -7.78
CA PRO A 433 -24.75 5.25 -9.13
C PRO A 433 -24.74 6.47 -10.04
N VAL A 434 -23.76 6.57 -10.93
CA VAL A 434 -23.83 7.50 -12.04
C VAL A 434 -24.89 6.92 -12.98
N ALA A 435 -25.94 7.66 -13.29
CA ALA A 435 -26.86 7.27 -14.35
C ALA A 435 -26.02 7.06 -15.62
N ASP A 436 -26.16 5.90 -16.24
CA ASP A 436 -25.49 5.64 -17.52
C ASP A 436 -25.90 6.78 -18.46
N ALA A 437 -24.93 7.51 -18.99
CA ALA A 437 -25.20 8.50 -20.02
C ALA A 437 -25.89 7.74 -21.16
N GLU A 438 -27.09 8.17 -21.53
CA GLU A 438 -27.78 7.61 -22.68
C GLU A 438 -26.79 7.59 -23.86
N PRO A 439 -26.69 6.47 -24.60
CA PRO A 439 -25.88 6.43 -25.79
C PRO A 439 -26.30 7.59 -26.70
N SER A 440 -25.36 8.46 -27.04
CA SER A 440 -25.63 9.56 -27.99
C SER A 440 -26.29 8.94 -29.23
N PRO A 441 -27.44 9.46 -29.69
CA PRO A 441 -28.07 8.95 -30.89
C PRO A 441 -27.08 9.06 -32.05
N SER A 442 -26.82 7.93 -32.69
CA SER A 442 -25.97 7.73 -33.86
C SER A 442 -26.46 8.51 -35.08
#